data_a9544371b7e4ed5173ccc9f8b686b4f1
#
_entry.id   a9544371b7e4ed5173ccc9f8b686b4f1
#
_cell.length_a   1.000
_cell.length_b   1.000
_cell.length_c   1.000
_cell.angle_alpha   90.00
_cell.angle_beta   90.00
_cell.angle_gamma   90.00
#
_symmetry.space_group_name_H-M   'P 1'
#
loop_
_entity.id
_entity.type
_entity.pdbx_description
1 polymer ?
#
loop_
_entity_poly.entity_id
_entity_poly.type
_entity_poly.pdbx_seq_one_letter_code
_entity_poly.pdbx_strand_id
1 'polypeptide(L)'
;PVLFISSSNDFHSTFERIYQSMALLKHRDWRVSTNIHQNHGPGPEQWVLLNQWFNQYLKGTDQDIPVTPPSTFDVVSGKATFSVTPTDQDRLVNTEIYFSYDPNSRTRFWNRADAKRSGAKRSAPRWSVQLPVYDDLPLYVFALCRYRLPQSVPLERGSTSTFVLNSVEQSIVPESVNLQALANLPKIRTTFEDFSNGIQDWSTRDQRSIKTYKFQNPQLVRSNTKKLSLTIDPQGKRLLLRLNAGSKFLSRQDNLGDFSLAKSISGDGPQEVIIRREDFRSTDKKMLEWSKIATFEITILDAATKQKIDLTSNAGHAVLQRILLVN
;
A
#
# COMPACT_ATOMS: atom_id res chain seq x y z
N PRO A 1 13.86 -20.13 -16.35
CA PRO A 1 12.78 -19.29 -15.83
C PRO A 1 13.06 -18.79 -14.43
N VAL A 2 12.62 -17.58 -14.08
CA VAL A 2 12.77 -17.00 -12.74
C VAL A 2 11.46 -16.38 -12.26
N LEU A 3 11.06 -16.70 -11.04
CA LEU A 3 9.92 -16.06 -10.37
C LEU A 3 10.42 -15.23 -9.18
N PHE A 4 10.20 -13.92 -9.22
CA PHE A 4 10.45 -13.01 -8.12
C PHE A 4 9.17 -12.83 -7.31
N ILE A 5 9.23 -13.13 -6.03
CA ILE A 5 8.14 -12.91 -5.08
C ILE A 5 8.64 -11.95 -4.00
N SER A 6 7.91 -10.90 -3.75
CA SER A 6 8.26 -9.90 -2.74
C SER A 6 7.02 -9.24 -2.16
N SER A 7 7.25 -8.34 -1.23
CA SER A 7 6.25 -7.40 -0.72
C SER A 7 6.73 -5.98 -0.99
N SER A 8 5.80 -5.05 -1.24
CA SER A 8 6.15 -3.68 -1.66
C SER A 8 6.94 -2.89 -0.62
N ASN A 9 6.96 -3.35 0.63
CA ASN A 9 7.65 -2.74 1.76
C ASN A 9 8.60 -3.73 2.46
N ASP A 10 9.16 -4.68 1.70
CA ASP A 10 10.11 -5.64 2.27
C ASP A 10 11.39 -4.92 2.69
N PHE A 11 11.71 -5.01 3.99
CA PHE A 11 12.89 -4.35 4.56
C PHE A 11 14.19 -5.14 4.37
N HIS A 12 14.10 -6.44 4.06
CA HIS A 12 15.27 -7.26 3.75
C HIS A 12 15.70 -7.11 2.30
N SER A 13 14.74 -7.13 1.38
CA SER A 13 14.97 -7.00 -0.05
C SER A 13 14.08 -5.88 -0.60
N THR A 14 14.66 -4.69 -0.75
CA THR A 14 13.90 -3.55 -1.25
C THR A 14 13.34 -3.82 -2.64
N PHE A 15 12.16 -3.32 -2.91
CA PHE A 15 11.39 -3.62 -4.10
C PHE A 15 12.17 -3.33 -5.40
N GLU A 16 12.92 -2.23 -5.45
CA GLU A 16 13.73 -1.84 -6.61
C GLU A 16 14.85 -2.84 -6.95
N ARG A 17 15.38 -3.56 -5.97
CA ARG A 17 16.45 -4.55 -6.18
C ARG A 17 15.99 -5.73 -7.03
N ILE A 18 14.71 -6.06 -7.01
CA ILE A 18 14.14 -7.08 -7.90
C ILE A 18 14.39 -6.66 -9.35
N TYR A 19 14.05 -5.44 -9.70
CA TYR A 19 14.18 -4.94 -11.07
C TYR A 19 15.64 -4.76 -11.49
N GLN A 20 16.51 -4.39 -10.57
CA GLN A 20 17.98 -4.39 -10.81
C GLN A 20 18.49 -5.81 -11.11
N SER A 21 18.03 -6.81 -10.36
CA SER A 21 18.38 -8.22 -10.60
C SER A 21 17.83 -8.72 -11.93
N MET A 22 16.60 -8.37 -12.28
CA MET A 22 15.98 -8.71 -13.56
C MET A 22 16.75 -8.13 -14.75
N ALA A 23 17.26 -6.91 -14.64
CA ALA A 23 18.04 -6.26 -15.70
C ALA A 23 19.35 -7.00 -16.02
N LEU A 24 19.86 -7.82 -15.12
CA LEU A 24 21.04 -8.65 -15.29
C LEU A 24 20.75 -10.00 -15.98
N LEU A 25 19.48 -10.39 -16.10
CA LEU A 25 19.10 -11.66 -16.73
C LEU A 25 19.21 -11.56 -18.26
N LYS A 26 19.88 -12.53 -18.88
CA LYS A 26 20.06 -12.60 -20.34
C LYS A 26 18.79 -13.07 -21.08
N HIS A 27 17.76 -13.48 -20.38
CA HIS A 27 16.48 -13.96 -20.92
C HIS A 27 15.32 -13.19 -20.31
N ARG A 28 14.13 -13.27 -20.95
CA ARG A 28 12.91 -12.61 -20.49
C ARG A 28 11.88 -13.57 -19.87
N ASP A 29 12.27 -14.79 -19.63
CA ASP A 29 11.40 -15.79 -18.96
C ASP A 29 11.48 -15.63 -17.45
N TRP A 30 10.88 -14.53 -16.98
CA TRP A 30 10.76 -14.17 -15.60
C TRP A 30 9.39 -13.53 -15.31
N ARG A 31 8.95 -13.66 -14.07
CA ARG A 31 7.72 -13.05 -13.56
C ARG A 31 7.99 -12.36 -12.23
N VAL A 32 7.19 -11.34 -11.94
CA VAL A 32 7.22 -10.64 -10.66
C VAL A 32 5.83 -10.66 -10.04
N SER A 33 5.76 -10.91 -8.75
CA SER A 33 4.54 -10.87 -7.97
C SER A 33 4.78 -10.18 -6.63
N THR A 34 3.96 -9.18 -6.30
CA THR A 34 4.14 -8.33 -5.12
C THR A 34 2.83 -8.14 -4.39
N ASN A 35 2.88 -8.18 -3.05
CA ASN A 35 1.80 -7.72 -2.18
C ASN A 35 1.98 -6.24 -1.85
N ILE A 36 0.90 -5.49 -1.90
CA ILE A 36 0.89 -4.06 -1.59
C ILE A 36 0.81 -3.85 -0.06
N HIS A 37 1.54 -2.86 0.43
CA HIS A 37 1.55 -2.44 1.84
C HIS A 37 1.90 -3.57 2.83
N GLN A 38 2.60 -4.58 2.38
CA GLN A 38 3.07 -5.68 3.20
C GLN A 38 4.60 -5.59 3.36
N ASN A 39 5.09 -5.93 4.54
CA ASN A 39 6.52 -5.89 4.83
C ASN A 39 7.21 -7.13 4.24
N HIS A 40 7.17 -8.25 4.91
CA HIS A 40 7.93 -9.44 4.52
C HIS A 40 7.04 -10.67 4.43
N GLY A 41 7.33 -11.51 3.44
CA GLY A 41 6.63 -12.77 3.20
C GLY A 41 5.59 -12.71 2.09
N PRO A 42 5.33 -13.85 1.43
CA PRO A 42 4.34 -13.95 0.37
C PRO A 42 2.91 -13.97 0.95
N GLY A 43 2.00 -13.38 0.20
CA GLY A 43 0.56 -13.45 0.47
C GLY A 43 -0.11 -14.67 -0.19
N PRO A 44 -1.42 -14.85 0.05
CA PRO A 44 -2.18 -15.98 -0.51
C PRO A 44 -2.03 -16.17 -2.01
N GLU A 45 -2.19 -15.11 -2.79
CA GLU A 45 -2.12 -15.13 -4.25
C GLU A 45 -0.71 -15.46 -4.76
N GLN A 46 0.32 -15.09 -4.01
CA GLN A 46 1.71 -15.40 -4.33
C GLN A 46 2.08 -16.85 -4.02
N TRP A 47 1.57 -17.42 -2.93
CA TRP A 47 1.75 -18.83 -2.61
C TRP A 47 1.16 -19.74 -3.71
N VAL A 48 0.00 -19.38 -4.22
CA VAL A 48 -0.61 -20.14 -5.31
C VAL A 48 0.19 -19.97 -6.60
N LEU A 49 0.63 -18.76 -6.92
CA LEU A 49 1.49 -18.53 -8.08
C LEU A 49 2.80 -19.34 -8.00
N LEU A 50 3.43 -19.42 -6.82
CA LEU A 50 4.63 -20.23 -6.59
C LEU A 50 4.38 -21.71 -6.91
N ASN A 51 3.26 -22.28 -6.43
CA ASN A 51 2.89 -23.65 -6.72
C ASN A 51 2.63 -23.88 -8.21
N GLN A 52 1.94 -22.95 -8.87
CA GLN A 52 1.70 -23.02 -10.33
C GLN A 52 3.00 -22.92 -11.13
N TRP A 53 3.93 -22.06 -10.70
CA TRP A 53 5.25 -21.93 -11.30
C TRP A 53 6.00 -23.27 -11.29
N PHE A 54 6.06 -23.95 -10.16
CA PHE A 54 6.70 -25.26 -10.06
C PHE A 54 5.93 -26.34 -10.86
N ASN A 55 4.61 -26.29 -10.88
CA ASN A 55 3.83 -27.22 -11.70
C ASN A 55 4.11 -27.04 -13.20
N GLN A 56 4.17 -25.80 -13.68
CA GLN A 56 4.48 -25.52 -15.09
C GLN A 56 5.88 -25.97 -15.46
N TYR A 57 6.91 -25.58 -14.70
CA TYR A 57 8.30 -25.78 -15.10
C TYR A 57 8.92 -27.11 -14.67
N LEU A 58 8.42 -27.74 -13.61
CA LEU A 58 8.94 -29.03 -13.14
C LEU A 58 8.06 -30.23 -13.52
N LYS A 59 6.75 -30.03 -13.64
CA LYS A 59 5.81 -31.10 -13.95
C LYS A 59 5.28 -31.03 -15.39
N GLY A 60 5.54 -29.94 -16.11
CA GLY A 60 5.05 -29.74 -17.47
C GLY A 60 3.52 -29.70 -17.58
N THR A 61 2.83 -29.17 -16.57
CA THR A 61 1.38 -29.03 -16.64
C THR A 61 0.99 -27.86 -17.54
N ASP A 62 -0.09 -28.01 -18.32
CA ASP A 62 -0.49 -27.13 -19.43
C ASP A 62 -1.03 -25.74 -19.06
N GLN A 63 -0.91 -25.31 -17.83
CA GLN A 63 -1.39 -24.01 -17.41
C GLN A 63 -0.28 -22.97 -17.52
N ASP A 64 -0.20 -22.34 -18.67
CA ASP A 64 0.75 -21.23 -18.87
C ASP A 64 0.46 -20.05 -17.93
N ILE A 65 1.47 -19.68 -17.17
CA ILE A 65 1.46 -18.44 -16.40
C ILE A 65 1.67 -17.29 -17.39
N PRO A 66 0.79 -16.26 -17.41
CA PRO A 66 0.93 -15.12 -18.31
C PRO A 66 2.31 -14.48 -18.20
N VAL A 67 2.78 -13.87 -19.27
CA VAL A 67 4.02 -13.10 -19.23
C VAL A 67 3.85 -11.86 -18.34
N THR A 68 4.96 -11.37 -17.81
CA THR A 68 4.97 -10.09 -17.09
C THR A 68 4.27 -9.01 -17.92
N PRO A 69 3.26 -8.32 -17.37
CA PRO A 69 2.46 -7.34 -18.11
C PRO A 69 3.35 -6.23 -18.71
N PRO A 70 3.39 -6.08 -20.05
CA PRO A 70 4.16 -5.01 -20.68
C PRO A 70 3.60 -3.65 -20.31
N SER A 71 4.48 -2.70 -20.02
CA SER A 71 4.15 -1.34 -19.65
C SER A 71 4.99 -0.31 -20.42
N THR A 72 4.45 0.91 -20.56
CA THR A 72 5.14 2.08 -21.10
C THR A 72 5.05 3.23 -20.11
N PHE A 73 6.07 4.10 -20.15
CA PHE A 73 6.14 5.25 -19.25
C PHE A 73 6.78 6.42 -19.99
N ASP A 74 5.98 7.46 -20.25
CA ASP A 74 6.36 8.62 -21.02
C ASP A 74 6.15 9.89 -20.21
N VAL A 75 7.05 10.86 -20.32
CA VAL A 75 6.95 12.17 -19.65
C VAL A 75 6.88 13.27 -20.67
N VAL A 76 5.79 14.03 -20.63
CA VAL A 76 5.57 15.18 -21.49
C VAL A 76 5.02 16.35 -20.68
N SER A 77 5.67 17.49 -20.75
CA SER A 77 5.18 18.74 -20.13
C SER A 77 4.81 18.59 -18.65
N GLY A 78 5.70 17.99 -17.85
CA GLY A 78 5.50 17.82 -16.40
C GLY A 78 4.42 16.80 -16.00
N LYS A 79 3.97 15.97 -16.94
CA LYS A 79 3.04 14.87 -16.69
C LYS A 79 3.65 13.56 -17.14
N ALA A 80 3.65 12.58 -16.27
CA ALA A 80 4.02 11.22 -16.56
C ALA A 80 2.78 10.42 -16.96
N THR A 81 2.82 9.76 -18.11
CA THR A 81 1.77 8.83 -18.55
C THR A 81 2.30 7.41 -18.41
N PHE A 82 1.76 6.66 -17.49
CA PHE A 82 2.01 5.23 -17.35
C PHE A 82 0.88 4.43 -17.98
N SER A 83 1.22 3.37 -18.69
CA SER A 83 0.25 2.47 -19.28
C SER A 83 0.69 1.03 -19.21
N VAL A 84 -0.26 0.11 -19.04
CA VAL A 84 -0.05 -1.32 -18.99
C VAL A 84 -1.05 -2.06 -19.88
N THR A 85 -0.58 -3.10 -20.55
CA THR A 85 -1.41 -3.96 -21.40
C THR A 85 -1.25 -5.41 -20.91
N PRO A 86 -2.08 -5.87 -19.95
CA PRO A 86 -2.02 -7.23 -19.47
C PRO A 86 -2.26 -8.23 -20.60
N THR A 87 -1.53 -9.32 -20.59
CA THR A 87 -1.77 -10.49 -21.45
C THR A 87 -2.85 -11.38 -20.81
N ASP A 88 -3.33 -12.40 -21.54
CA ASP A 88 -4.32 -13.33 -21.03
C ASP A 88 -5.60 -12.65 -20.50
N GLN A 89 -6.30 -12.01 -21.40
CA GLN A 89 -7.51 -11.24 -21.09
C GLN A 89 -8.66 -12.10 -20.57
N ASP A 90 -8.73 -13.36 -20.93
CA ASP A 90 -9.80 -14.27 -20.54
C ASP A 90 -9.74 -14.61 -19.04
N ARG A 91 -8.54 -14.69 -18.48
CA ARG A 91 -8.33 -14.88 -17.05
C ARG A 91 -8.20 -13.59 -16.25
N LEU A 92 -8.05 -12.44 -16.91
CA LEU A 92 -7.86 -11.17 -16.21
C LEU A 92 -9.10 -10.76 -15.41
N VAL A 93 -8.96 -10.60 -14.10
CA VAL A 93 -10.03 -10.16 -13.20
C VAL A 93 -10.02 -8.63 -13.08
N ASN A 94 -8.84 -8.06 -12.78
CA ASN A 94 -8.66 -6.61 -12.68
C ASN A 94 -7.19 -6.21 -12.90
N THR A 95 -7.01 -4.91 -13.13
CA THR A 95 -5.71 -4.26 -13.20
C THR A 95 -5.74 -3.02 -12.33
N GLU A 96 -4.78 -2.90 -11.44
CA GLU A 96 -4.61 -1.78 -10.53
C GLU A 96 -3.26 -1.12 -10.81
N ILE A 97 -3.22 0.20 -10.88
CA ILE A 97 -1.97 0.95 -11.02
C ILE A 97 -1.66 1.61 -9.68
N TYR A 98 -0.44 1.44 -9.21
CA TYR A 98 0.05 2.02 -7.97
C TYR A 98 1.19 2.97 -8.23
N PHE A 99 1.22 4.09 -7.51
CA PHE A 99 2.28 5.09 -7.61
C PHE A 99 2.67 5.64 -6.25
N SER A 100 3.88 6.17 -6.17
CA SER A 100 4.37 6.84 -4.96
C SER A 100 5.38 7.93 -5.29
N TYR A 101 5.42 8.94 -4.44
CA TYR A 101 6.45 9.99 -4.45
C TYR A 101 7.45 9.85 -3.30
N ASP A 102 7.36 8.78 -2.51
CA ASP A 102 8.23 8.54 -1.38
C ASP A 102 9.54 7.87 -1.82
N PRO A 103 10.71 8.48 -1.59
CA PRO A 103 12.00 7.90 -1.93
C PRO A 103 12.37 6.67 -1.09
N ASN A 104 11.77 6.50 0.09
CA ASN A 104 12.11 5.39 0.99
C ASN A 104 11.34 4.11 0.64
N SER A 105 11.97 3.20 -0.10
CA SER A 105 11.35 1.95 -0.55
C SER A 105 10.83 1.05 0.58
N ARG A 106 11.41 1.12 1.79
CA ARG A 106 11.00 0.26 2.92
C ARG A 106 9.69 0.67 3.54
N THR A 107 9.37 1.96 3.50
CA THR A 107 8.19 2.54 4.15
C THR A 107 7.26 3.22 3.16
N ARG A 108 7.61 3.18 1.87
CA ARG A 108 6.86 3.80 0.77
C ARG A 108 5.39 3.45 0.84
N PHE A 109 4.56 4.47 0.88
CA PHE A 109 3.12 4.29 0.73
C PHE A 109 2.76 4.31 -0.76
N TRP A 110 2.14 3.25 -1.22
CA TRP A 110 1.68 3.12 -2.59
C TRP A 110 0.24 3.59 -2.71
N ASN A 111 0.02 4.69 -3.43
CA ASN A 111 -1.30 5.20 -3.74
C ASN A 111 -1.88 4.40 -4.90
N ARG A 112 -3.13 3.98 -4.79
CA ARG A 112 -3.86 3.43 -5.92
C ARG A 112 -4.28 4.58 -6.84
N ALA A 113 -3.95 4.46 -8.13
CA ALA A 113 -4.32 5.44 -9.13
C ALA A 113 -5.74 5.18 -9.67
N ASP A 114 -6.43 6.24 -10.04
CA ASP A 114 -7.69 6.14 -10.80
C ASP A 114 -7.37 5.90 -12.28
N ALA A 115 -7.13 4.65 -12.62
CA ALA A 115 -6.68 4.22 -13.93
C ALA A 115 -7.85 4.14 -14.93
N LYS A 116 -7.65 4.71 -16.12
CA LYS A 116 -8.63 4.63 -17.22
C LYS A 116 -8.35 3.40 -18.09
N ARG A 117 -9.39 2.62 -18.33
CA ARG A 117 -9.34 1.54 -19.30
C ARG A 117 -9.67 2.06 -20.69
N SER A 118 -8.85 1.77 -21.68
CA SER A 118 -9.07 2.08 -23.08
C SER A 118 -8.84 0.82 -23.92
N GLY A 119 -9.31 0.83 -25.15
CA GLY A 119 -9.19 -0.24 -26.13
C GLY A 119 -10.53 -0.57 -26.79
N ALA A 120 -10.52 -0.72 -28.11
CA ALA A 120 -11.68 -1.15 -28.87
C ALA A 120 -11.93 -2.65 -28.68
N LYS A 121 -13.12 -3.16 -28.99
CA LYS A 121 -13.51 -4.59 -28.86
C LYS A 121 -12.54 -5.59 -29.51
N ARG A 122 -11.63 -5.14 -30.40
CA ARG A 122 -10.68 -5.98 -31.12
C ARG A 122 -9.20 -5.76 -30.74
N SER A 123 -8.90 -4.80 -29.86
CA SER A 123 -7.53 -4.56 -29.36
C SER A 123 -7.43 -4.96 -27.89
N ALA A 124 -6.27 -5.47 -27.46
CA ALA A 124 -6.03 -5.76 -26.06
C ALA A 124 -6.31 -4.52 -25.20
N PRO A 125 -7.12 -4.62 -24.14
CA PRO A 125 -7.43 -3.49 -23.30
C PRO A 125 -6.16 -2.99 -22.60
N ARG A 126 -6.03 -1.65 -22.57
CA ARG A 126 -4.92 -0.93 -21.97
C ARG A 126 -5.44 -0.11 -20.79
N TRP A 127 -4.74 -0.14 -19.68
CA TRP A 127 -4.98 0.74 -18.53
C TRP A 127 -3.93 1.82 -18.50
N SER A 128 -4.34 3.05 -18.25
CA SER A 128 -3.42 4.19 -18.20
C SER A 128 -3.79 5.18 -17.11
N VAL A 129 -2.78 5.89 -16.62
CA VAL A 129 -2.92 7.01 -15.70
C VAL A 129 -1.97 8.13 -16.08
N GLN A 130 -2.38 9.36 -15.84
CA GLN A 130 -1.51 10.53 -15.89
C GLN A 130 -1.22 11.00 -14.47
N LEU A 131 0.06 11.14 -14.14
CA LEU A 131 0.55 11.53 -12.83
C LEU A 131 1.38 12.82 -12.96
N PRO A 132 1.24 13.78 -12.04
CA PRO A 132 2.10 14.96 -12.04
C PRO A 132 3.56 14.56 -11.72
N VAL A 133 4.50 15.24 -12.34
CA VAL A 133 5.94 15.13 -12.01
C VAL A 133 6.32 16.38 -11.21
N TYR A 134 7.01 16.19 -10.10
CA TYR A 134 7.44 17.25 -9.19
C TYR A 134 8.95 17.44 -9.28
N ASP A 135 9.43 18.65 -9.01
CA ASP A 135 10.85 19.01 -9.06
C ASP A 135 11.66 18.51 -7.86
N ASP A 136 10.97 18.21 -6.78
CA ASP A 136 11.58 17.82 -5.52
C ASP A 136 11.22 16.40 -5.04
N LEU A 137 10.43 15.66 -5.83
CA LEU A 137 9.97 14.32 -5.46
C LEU A 137 10.17 13.32 -6.60
N PRO A 138 10.74 12.14 -6.34
CA PRO A 138 10.74 11.04 -7.29
C PRO A 138 9.32 10.51 -7.51
N LEU A 139 9.06 9.97 -8.68
CA LEU A 139 7.82 9.26 -8.98
C LEU A 139 8.15 7.81 -9.32
N TYR A 140 7.49 6.89 -8.63
CA TYR A 140 7.54 5.44 -8.88
C TYR A 140 6.14 4.97 -9.27
N VAL A 141 6.05 4.06 -10.24
CA VAL A 141 4.77 3.54 -10.72
C VAL A 141 4.91 2.12 -11.24
N PHE A 142 3.93 1.26 -10.95
CA PHE A 142 3.79 -0.06 -11.55
C PHE A 142 2.32 -0.48 -11.57
N ALA A 143 2.01 -1.56 -12.29
CA ALA A 143 0.69 -2.16 -12.30
C ALA A 143 0.71 -3.55 -11.66
N LEU A 144 -0.40 -3.89 -11.00
CA LEU A 144 -0.71 -5.20 -10.46
C LEU A 144 -1.90 -5.76 -11.23
N CYS A 145 -1.69 -6.89 -11.89
CA CYS A 145 -2.70 -7.59 -12.68
C CYS A 145 -3.12 -8.86 -11.96
N ARG A 146 -4.41 -9.01 -11.67
CA ARG A 146 -4.97 -10.17 -10.98
C ARG A 146 -5.64 -11.08 -11.99
N TYR A 147 -5.26 -12.36 -11.96
CA TYR A 147 -5.73 -13.39 -12.88
C TYR A 147 -6.50 -14.47 -12.14
N ARG A 148 -7.56 -14.97 -12.76
CA ARG A 148 -8.39 -16.04 -12.23
C ARG A 148 -7.68 -17.39 -12.35
N LEU A 149 -7.85 -18.22 -11.33
CA LEU A 149 -7.52 -19.63 -11.33
C LEU A 149 -8.69 -20.44 -11.91
N PRO A 150 -8.45 -21.61 -12.53
CA PRO A 150 -9.52 -22.50 -12.95
C PRO A 150 -10.43 -22.93 -11.81
N GLN A 151 -9.86 -23.10 -10.63
CA GLN A 151 -10.57 -23.45 -9.40
C GLN A 151 -9.93 -22.76 -8.19
N SER A 152 -10.72 -22.59 -7.14
CA SER A 152 -10.21 -22.05 -5.87
C SER A 152 -9.22 -23.03 -5.23
N VAL A 153 -8.11 -22.50 -4.74
CA VAL A 153 -7.06 -23.28 -4.08
C VAL A 153 -7.16 -23.04 -2.58
N PRO A 154 -7.34 -24.11 -1.77
CA PRO A 154 -7.31 -24.01 -0.33
C PRO A 154 -5.90 -23.63 0.16
N LEU A 155 -5.84 -22.84 1.22
CA LEU A 155 -4.62 -22.41 1.90
C LEU A 155 -4.73 -22.77 3.38
N GLU A 156 -3.65 -22.63 4.14
CA GLU A 156 -3.68 -22.82 5.60
C GLU A 156 -4.76 -21.98 6.28
N ARG A 157 -5.01 -20.78 5.74
CA ARG A 157 -6.08 -19.88 6.21
C ARG A 157 -6.90 -19.39 5.03
N GLY A 158 -8.08 -19.99 4.84
CA GLY A 158 -8.99 -19.62 3.76
C GLY A 158 -8.69 -20.28 2.41
N SER A 159 -9.03 -19.59 1.33
CA SER A 159 -8.77 -20.01 -0.03
C SER A 159 -8.57 -18.81 -0.95
N THR A 160 -7.96 -19.01 -2.11
CA THR A 160 -7.90 -17.98 -3.16
C THR A 160 -8.28 -18.58 -4.52
N SER A 161 -8.97 -17.78 -5.32
CA SER A 161 -9.34 -18.10 -6.70
C SER A 161 -8.54 -17.27 -7.72
N THR A 162 -7.50 -16.56 -7.26
CA THR A 162 -6.70 -15.66 -8.09
C THR A 162 -5.22 -15.72 -7.73
N PHE A 163 -4.39 -15.24 -8.67
CA PHE A 163 -2.99 -14.93 -8.45
C PHE A 163 -2.66 -13.56 -9.07
N VAL A 164 -1.53 -12.98 -8.70
CA VAL A 164 -1.12 -11.65 -9.15
C VAL A 164 0.22 -11.65 -9.84
N LEU A 165 0.34 -10.83 -10.89
CA LEU A 165 1.59 -10.49 -11.56
C LEU A 165 1.73 -8.97 -11.66
N ASN A 166 2.95 -8.48 -11.50
CA ASN A 166 3.26 -7.06 -11.66
C ASN A 166 3.81 -6.77 -13.06
N SER A 167 3.61 -5.52 -13.51
CA SER A 167 4.48 -4.95 -14.53
C SER A 167 5.86 -4.63 -13.94
N VAL A 168 6.81 -4.26 -14.78
CA VAL A 168 8.06 -3.64 -14.32
C VAL A 168 7.74 -2.30 -13.67
N GLU A 169 8.38 -2.00 -12.54
CA GLU A 169 8.35 -0.68 -11.94
C GLU A 169 9.06 0.32 -12.85
N GLN A 170 8.45 1.46 -13.07
CA GLN A 170 9.02 2.59 -13.76
C GLN A 170 9.24 3.73 -12.75
N SER A 171 10.30 4.48 -12.93
CA SER A 171 10.60 5.60 -12.03
C SER A 171 11.17 6.80 -12.76
N ILE A 172 10.95 7.96 -12.18
CA ILE A 172 11.56 9.23 -12.55
C ILE A 172 12.15 9.82 -11.28
N VAL A 173 13.42 10.19 -11.34
CA VAL A 173 14.05 11.01 -10.31
C VAL A 173 14.17 12.44 -10.81
N PRO A 174 14.04 13.46 -9.96
CA PRO A 174 14.02 14.87 -10.39
C PRO A 174 15.19 15.26 -11.28
N GLU A 175 16.39 14.76 -10.98
CA GLU A 175 17.61 15.08 -11.71
C GLU A 175 17.63 14.53 -13.15
N SER A 176 16.77 13.58 -13.46
CA SER A 176 16.71 12.93 -14.79
C SER A 176 15.81 13.64 -15.81
N VAL A 177 15.11 14.69 -15.41
CA VAL A 177 14.09 15.35 -16.25
C VAL A 177 14.42 16.83 -16.42
N ASN A 178 14.35 17.30 -17.67
CA ASN A 178 14.45 18.75 -17.95
C ASN A 178 13.13 19.43 -17.54
N LEU A 179 13.15 20.13 -16.42
CA LEU A 179 11.99 20.47 -15.61
C LEU A 179 11.39 21.86 -15.93
N GLN A 180 11.34 22.26 -17.19
CA GLN A 180 10.78 23.58 -17.57
C GLN A 180 9.25 23.74 -17.35
N ALA A 181 8.55 22.68 -17.01
CA ALA A 181 7.09 22.74 -16.78
C ALA A 181 6.67 21.75 -15.70
N LEU A 182 6.89 22.13 -14.44
CA LEU A 182 6.54 21.27 -13.31
C LEU A 182 5.17 21.60 -12.76
N ALA A 183 4.51 20.56 -12.22
CA ALA A 183 3.33 20.76 -11.41
C ALA A 183 3.70 21.49 -10.11
N ASN A 184 2.86 22.40 -9.67
CA ASN A 184 2.96 22.98 -8.34
C ASN A 184 3.03 21.87 -7.30
N LEU A 185 3.78 22.09 -6.20
CA LEU A 185 3.88 21.15 -5.09
C LEU A 185 2.49 20.62 -4.69
N PRO A 186 2.38 19.34 -4.34
CA PRO A 186 1.10 18.77 -3.98
C PRO A 186 0.46 19.55 -2.84
N LYS A 187 -0.81 19.89 -3.00
CA LYS A 187 -1.59 20.45 -1.89
C LYS A 187 -1.61 19.42 -0.77
N ILE A 188 -1.30 19.85 0.45
CA ILE A 188 -1.40 19.01 1.64
C ILE A 188 -2.86 18.61 1.81
N ARG A 189 -3.13 17.31 1.86
CA ARG A 189 -4.46 16.80 2.17
C ARG A 189 -4.66 16.81 3.68
N THR A 190 -5.77 17.33 4.14
CA THR A 190 -6.15 17.29 5.56
C THR A 190 -6.79 15.96 5.97
N THR A 191 -7.48 15.30 5.04
CA THR A 191 -8.06 13.98 5.26
C THR A 191 -6.97 12.92 5.13
N PHE A 192 -6.62 12.28 6.23
CA PHE A 192 -5.71 11.15 6.25
C PHE A 192 -6.44 9.88 5.81
N GLU A 193 -7.65 9.65 6.34
CA GLU A 193 -8.49 8.51 6.02
C GLU A 193 -9.96 8.83 6.28
N ASP A 194 -10.85 8.45 5.38
CA ASP A 194 -12.30 8.55 5.56
C ASP A 194 -13.02 7.19 5.46
N PHE A 195 -12.25 6.14 5.22
CA PHE A 195 -12.73 4.76 5.08
C PHE A 195 -13.81 4.56 4.01
N SER A 196 -14.00 5.51 3.09
CA SER A 196 -14.96 5.40 1.98
C SER A 196 -14.69 4.19 1.08
N ASN A 197 -13.44 3.76 0.99
CA ASN A 197 -12.99 2.56 0.29
C ASN A 197 -12.65 1.40 1.24
N GLY A 198 -13.19 1.40 2.45
CA GLY A 198 -12.85 0.43 3.49
C GLY A 198 -11.41 0.60 3.98
N ILE A 199 -10.74 -0.53 4.26
CA ILE A 199 -9.38 -0.55 4.78
C ILE A 199 -8.33 -0.94 3.72
N GLN A 200 -8.56 -0.62 2.44
CA GLN A 200 -7.66 -1.04 1.34
C GLN A 200 -6.22 -0.50 1.50
N ASP A 201 -6.07 0.67 2.12
CA ASP A 201 -4.78 1.31 2.40
C ASP A 201 -4.15 0.84 3.72
N TRP A 202 -4.73 -0.18 4.34
CA TRP A 202 -4.32 -0.69 5.62
C TRP A 202 -4.06 -2.19 5.54
N SER A 203 -2.98 -2.65 6.15
CA SER A 203 -2.74 -4.07 6.38
C SER A 203 -3.39 -4.51 7.70
N THR A 204 -3.88 -5.73 7.74
CA THR A 204 -4.43 -6.33 8.96
C THR A 204 -4.01 -7.79 9.07
N ARG A 205 -3.74 -8.24 10.30
CA ARG A 205 -3.45 -9.66 10.57
C ARG A 205 -4.70 -10.42 11.06
N ASP A 206 -5.58 -9.74 11.78
CA ASP A 206 -6.70 -10.35 12.49
C ASP A 206 -8.02 -9.58 12.32
N GLN A 207 -8.08 -8.67 11.34
CA GLN A 207 -9.21 -7.76 11.07
C GLN A 207 -9.58 -6.81 12.23
N ARG A 208 -8.82 -6.86 13.31
CA ARG A 208 -9.08 -6.14 14.57
C ARG A 208 -7.98 -5.14 14.95
N SER A 209 -6.87 -5.19 14.24
CA SER A 209 -5.82 -4.17 14.28
C SER A 209 -5.46 -3.82 12.86
N ILE A 210 -5.50 -2.55 12.52
CA ILE A 210 -5.18 -2.03 11.20
C ILE A 210 -3.89 -1.23 11.25
N LYS A 211 -3.01 -1.42 10.25
CA LYS A 211 -1.69 -0.82 10.19
C LYS A 211 -1.45 -0.20 8.81
N THR A 212 -0.86 0.98 8.78
CA THR A 212 -0.55 1.69 7.53
C THR A 212 0.86 2.27 7.51
N TYR A 213 1.40 2.49 6.30
CA TYR A 213 2.57 3.30 6.00
C TYR A 213 2.20 4.71 5.51
N LYS A 214 0.93 5.07 5.56
CA LYS A 214 0.37 6.29 4.94
C LYS A 214 1.01 7.58 5.43
N PHE A 215 1.62 7.60 6.62
CA PHE A 215 2.39 8.72 7.13
C PHE A 215 3.63 9.05 6.30
N GLN A 216 4.11 8.12 5.48
CA GLN A 216 5.23 8.35 4.56
C GLN A 216 4.79 8.98 3.23
N ASN A 217 3.49 9.14 2.99
CA ASN A 217 3.01 9.83 1.80
C ASN A 217 3.29 11.33 1.89
N PRO A 218 4.19 11.90 1.03
CA PRO A 218 4.53 13.32 1.08
C PRO A 218 3.34 14.26 0.87
N GLN A 219 2.26 13.78 0.25
CA GLN A 219 1.02 14.54 0.05
C GLN A 219 0.16 14.67 1.31
N LEU A 220 0.40 13.83 2.31
CA LEU A 220 -0.37 13.81 3.55
C LEU A 220 0.38 14.45 4.72
N VAL A 221 1.67 14.18 4.86
CA VAL A 221 2.45 14.59 6.03
C VAL A 221 3.58 15.51 5.61
N ARG A 222 3.40 16.79 5.80
CA ARG A 222 4.49 17.77 5.84
C ARG A 222 4.66 18.28 7.28
N SER A 223 5.74 18.99 7.53
CA SER A 223 6.20 19.44 8.86
C SER A 223 5.17 20.16 9.74
N ASN A 224 4.00 20.51 9.19
CA ASN A 224 3.01 21.36 9.85
C ASN A 224 1.92 20.59 10.62
N THR A 225 1.84 19.25 10.50
CA THR A 225 0.85 18.46 11.25
C THR A 225 1.17 18.54 12.75
N LYS A 226 0.26 19.04 13.56
CA LYS A 226 0.42 19.14 15.02
C LYS A 226 -0.34 18.06 15.78
N LYS A 227 -1.48 17.63 15.23
CA LYS A 227 -2.39 16.69 15.90
C LYS A 227 -3.16 15.87 14.88
N LEU A 228 -3.69 14.72 15.33
CA LEU A 228 -4.69 13.93 14.60
C LEU A 228 -6.04 14.16 15.24
N SER A 229 -7.10 14.23 14.44
CA SER A 229 -8.47 14.14 14.89
C SER A 229 -9.08 12.84 14.37
N LEU A 230 -9.50 11.95 15.27
CA LEU A 230 -10.17 10.70 14.95
C LEU A 230 -11.66 10.85 15.26
N THR A 231 -12.52 10.56 14.30
CA THR A 231 -13.97 10.43 14.54
C THR A 231 -14.28 9.00 14.93
N ILE A 232 -14.70 8.77 16.18
CA ILE A 232 -14.98 7.45 16.74
C ILE A 232 -16.40 7.44 17.28
N ASP A 233 -17.18 6.42 16.93
CA ASP A 233 -18.52 6.17 17.47
C ASP A 233 -18.46 5.00 18.48
N PRO A 234 -18.56 5.27 19.79
CA PRO A 234 -18.55 4.23 20.81
C PRO A 234 -19.78 3.35 20.83
N GLN A 235 -20.89 3.76 20.22
CA GLN A 235 -22.15 2.99 20.18
C GLN A 235 -22.65 2.59 21.57
N GLY A 236 -22.61 3.52 22.52
CA GLY A 236 -23.02 3.30 23.91
C GLY A 236 -22.06 2.46 24.77
N LYS A 237 -20.91 2.07 24.20
CA LYS A 237 -19.90 1.26 24.91
C LYS A 237 -18.77 2.14 25.47
N ARG A 238 -18.05 1.58 26.42
CA ARG A 238 -16.76 2.13 26.82
C ARG A 238 -15.65 1.43 26.02
N LEU A 239 -14.92 2.21 25.23
CA LEU A 239 -13.86 1.74 24.36
C LEU A 239 -12.49 2.10 24.90
N LEU A 240 -11.48 1.30 24.55
CA LEU A 240 -10.07 1.61 24.74
C LEU A 240 -9.38 1.70 23.37
N LEU A 241 -9.09 2.92 22.93
CA LEU A 241 -8.28 3.18 21.75
C LEU A 241 -6.82 2.95 22.10
N ARG A 242 -6.13 2.15 21.29
CA ARG A 242 -4.67 1.96 21.32
C ARG A 242 -4.08 2.37 19.97
N LEU A 243 -3.08 3.23 20.03
CA LEU A 243 -2.31 3.65 18.86
C LEU A 243 -0.85 3.27 19.07
N ASN A 244 -0.24 2.67 18.05
CA ASN A 244 1.19 2.40 18.03
C ASN A 244 1.80 3.06 16.80
N ALA A 245 2.88 3.80 17.00
CA ALA A 245 3.64 4.45 15.95
C ALA A 245 5.10 4.00 16.04
N GLY A 246 5.66 3.52 14.93
CA GLY A 246 7.03 3.03 14.87
C GLY A 246 7.84 3.72 13.79
N SER A 247 9.12 3.97 14.04
CA SER A 247 10.05 4.58 13.09
C SER A 247 11.20 3.67 12.65
N LYS A 248 11.30 2.47 13.18
CA LYS A 248 12.47 1.58 13.03
C LYS A 248 12.85 1.19 11.59
N PHE A 249 11.90 1.29 10.65
CA PHE A 249 12.12 0.90 9.26
C PHE A 249 12.55 2.05 8.34
N LEU A 250 12.58 3.29 8.85
CA LEU A 250 13.02 4.44 8.05
C LEU A 250 14.52 4.36 7.76
N SER A 251 15.33 4.52 8.79
CA SER A 251 16.77 4.30 8.76
C SER A 251 17.29 4.09 10.18
N ARG A 252 18.54 3.66 10.32
CA ARG A 252 19.18 3.57 11.64
C ARG A 252 19.35 4.94 12.30
N GLN A 253 19.59 5.97 11.52
CA GLN A 253 19.79 7.35 11.99
C GLN A 253 18.48 7.99 12.43
N ASP A 254 17.37 7.68 11.71
CA ASP A 254 16.05 8.23 11.97
C ASP A 254 15.19 7.36 12.89
N ASN A 255 15.77 6.31 13.46
CA ASN A 255 15.03 5.44 14.37
C ASN A 255 14.79 6.14 15.71
N LEU A 256 13.62 6.74 15.85
CA LEU A 256 13.15 7.35 17.09
C LEU A 256 12.56 6.34 18.08
N GLY A 257 12.46 5.04 17.69
CA GLY A 257 11.87 3.97 18.49
C GLY A 257 10.39 3.76 18.23
N ASP A 258 9.76 3.10 19.18
CA ASP A 258 8.34 2.80 19.16
C ASP A 258 7.60 3.68 20.18
N PHE A 259 6.44 4.19 19.78
CA PHE A 259 5.59 5.07 20.56
C PHE A 259 4.22 4.42 20.73
N SER A 260 3.63 4.55 21.90
CA SER A 260 2.30 4.01 22.18
C SER A 260 1.42 5.02 22.90
N LEU A 261 0.11 4.92 22.65
CA LEU A 261 -0.94 5.68 23.32
C LEU A 261 -2.09 4.74 23.65
N ALA A 262 -2.66 4.91 24.83
CA ALA A 262 -3.94 4.30 25.22
C ALA A 262 -4.88 5.37 25.74
N LYS A 263 -6.11 5.45 25.20
CA LYS A 263 -7.12 6.45 25.56
C LYS A 263 -8.50 5.82 25.69
N SER A 264 -9.17 6.07 26.80
CA SER A 264 -10.55 5.63 27.01
C SER A 264 -11.52 6.59 26.32
N ILE A 265 -12.54 6.04 25.65
CA ILE A 265 -13.59 6.78 24.95
C ILE A 265 -14.92 6.18 25.37
N SER A 266 -15.94 7.01 25.66
CA SER A 266 -17.27 6.55 26.05
C SER A 266 -18.32 7.59 25.66
N GLY A 267 -19.53 7.17 25.43
CA GLY A 267 -20.68 8.02 25.08
C GLY A 267 -21.48 7.43 23.93
N ASP A 268 -22.50 8.15 23.52
CA ASP A 268 -23.37 7.80 22.41
C ASP A 268 -23.04 8.67 21.19
N GLY A 269 -23.02 8.04 20.01
CA GLY A 269 -22.77 8.69 18.73
C GLY A 269 -21.32 9.08 18.47
N PRO A 270 -21.03 9.59 17.26
CA PRO A 270 -19.71 9.95 16.83
C PRO A 270 -19.09 11.09 17.65
N GLN A 271 -17.85 10.88 18.08
CA GLN A 271 -17.08 11.82 18.87
C GLN A 271 -15.74 12.12 18.19
N GLU A 272 -15.29 13.37 18.35
CA GLU A 272 -13.95 13.78 17.91
C GLU A 272 -12.95 13.53 19.03
N VAL A 273 -11.94 12.72 18.72
CA VAL A 273 -10.84 12.38 19.63
C VAL A 273 -9.56 12.99 19.12
N ILE A 274 -9.11 14.03 19.79
CA ILE A 274 -7.85 14.71 19.45
C ILE A 274 -6.68 13.95 20.06
N ILE A 275 -5.67 13.69 19.24
CA ILE A 275 -4.41 13.04 19.57
C ILE A 275 -3.26 13.98 19.25
N ARG A 276 -2.44 14.29 20.25
CA ARG A 276 -1.25 15.13 20.13
C ARG A 276 0.01 14.28 20.21
N ARG A 277 1.14 14.82 19.79
CA ARG A 277 2.45 14.14 19.90
C ARG A 277 2.79 13.81 21.35
N GLU A 278 2.46 14.71 22.25
CA GLU A 278 2.72 14.64 23.68
C GLU A 278 1.91 13.54 24.38
N ASP A 279 0.83 13.06 23.76
CA ASP A 279 -0.01 11.97 24.28
C ASP A 279 0.68 10.60 24.16
N PHE A 280 1.66 10.48 23.25
CA PHE A 280 2.40 9.23 23.06
C PHE A 280 3.54 9.08 24.08
N ARG A 281 3.75 7.83 24.47
CA ARG A 281 4.83 7.40 25.35
C ARG A 281 5.84 6.57 24.58
N SER A 282 7.12 6.80 24.80
CA SER A 282 8.23 5.99 24.31
C SER A 282 9.05 5.47 25.48
N THR A 283 9.60 4.28 25.34
CA THR A 283 10.55 3.71 26.31
C THR A 283 11.77 4.58 26.50
N ASP A 284 12.21 5.24 25.43
CA ASP A 284 13.42 6.09 25.42
C ASP A 284 13.14 7.56 25.78
N LYS A 285 11.91 7.88 26.21
CA LYS A 285 11.45 9.25 26.52
C LYS A 285 11.61 10.25 25.37
N LYS A 286 11.68 9.78 24.15
CA LYS A 286 11.74 10.61 22.93
C LYS A 286 10.36 11.16 22.60
N MET A 287 10.33 12.30 21.91
CA MET A 287 9.09 12.90 21.42
C MET A 287 8.77 12.34 20.03
N LEU A 288 7.49 12.03 19.79
CA LEU A 288 7.00 11.62 18.50
C LEU A 288 7.09 12.78 17.48
N GLU A 289 7.60 12.49 16.29
CA GLU A 289 7.53 13.38 15.13
C GLU A 289 6.70 12.72 14.03
N TRP A 290 5.61 13.38 13.59
CA TRP A 290 4.70 12.78 12.59
C TRP A 290 5.40 12.42 11.29
N SER A 291 6.36 13.24 10.84
CA SER A 291 7.16 12.98 9.63
C SER A 291 8.14 11.81 9.75
N LYS A 292 8.38 11.33 10.97
CA LYS A 292 9.30 10.22 11.27
C LYS A 292 8.57 8.91 11.60
N ILE A 293 7.28 8.82 11.32
CA ILE A 293 6.51 7.59 11.50
C ILE A 293 6.67 6.72 10.25
N ALA A 294 7.24 5.53 10.41
CA ALA A 294 7.27 4.51 9.37
C ALA A 294 5.98 3.70 9.32
N THR A 295 5.45 3.36 10.51
CA THR A 295 4.24 2.54 10.63
C THR A 295 3.32 3.10 11.68
N PHE A 296 2.02 3.09 11.41
CA PHE A 296 0.99 3.51 12.33
C PHE A 296 -0.08 2.44 12.46
N GLU A 297 -0.37 2.01 13.67
CA GLU A 297 -1.33 0.93 13.96
C GLU A 297 -2.43 1.43 14.89
N ILE A 298 -3.65 1.06 14.57
CA ILE A 298 -4.85 1.35 15.35
C ILE A 298 -5.49 0.05 15.81
N THR A 299 -5.78 -0.04 17.11
CA THR A 299 -6.58 -1.11 17.71
C THR A 299 -7.63 -0.49 18.62
N ILE A 300 -8.86 -0.91 18.51
CA ILE A 300 -9.94 -0.52 19.43
C ILE A 300 -10.43 -1.76 20.17
N LEU A 301 -10.52 -1.66 21.50
CA LEU A 301 -10.98 -2.73 22.38
C LEU A 301 -12.25 -2.29 23.12
N ASP A 302 -13.14 -3.22 23.35
CA ASP A 302 -14.15 -3.07 24.38
C ASP A 302 -13.47 -3.01 25.75
N ALA A 303 -13.74 -1.96 26.53
CA ALA A 303 -13.02 -1.73 27.78
C ALA A 303 -13.42 -2.74 28.90
N ALA A 304 -14.62 -3.31 28.83
CA ALA A 304 -15.11 -4.29 29.79
C ALA A 304 -14.55 -5.69 29.49
N THR A 305 -14.69 -6.15 28.26
CA THR A 305 -14.32 -7.51 27.85
C THR A 305 -12.86 -7.65 27.43
N LYS A 306 -12.17 -6.53 27.14
CA LYS A 306 -10.83 -6.47 26.54
C LYS A 306 -10.73 -7.11 25.14
N GLN A 307 -11.85 -7.45 24.55
CA GLN A 307 -11.88 -7.98 23.20
C GLN A 307 -11.66 -6.88 22.18
N LYS A 308 -10.88 -7.16 21.13
CA LYS A 308 -10.69 -6.27 20.01
C LYS A 308 -11.97 -6.16 19.20
N ILE A 309 -12.32 -4.94 18.80
CA ILE A 309 -13.45 -4.67 17.92
C ILE A 309 -13.00 -4.81 16.47
N ASP A 310 -13.85 -5.41 15.65
CA ASP A 310 -13.63 -5.49 14.21
C ASP A 310 -13.75 -4.07 13.58
N LEU A 311 -12.66 -3.59 13.01
CA LEU A 311 -12.59 -2.30 12.33
C LEU A 311 -12.91 -2.40 10.83
N THR A 312 -13.13 -3.62 10.33
CA THR A 312 -13.33 -3.90 8.89
C THR A 312 -14.80 -4.10 8.52
N SER A 313 -15.70 -4.17 9.50
CA SER A 313 -17.12 -4.44 9.23
C SER A 313 -17.76 -3.30 8.43
N ASN A 314 -18.20 -3.63 7.22
CA ASN A 314 -18.90 -2.72 6.30
C ASN A 314 -20.37 -2.43 6.70
N ALA A 315 -20.80 -2.87 7.86
CA ALA A 315 -22.18 -2.66 8.30
C ALA A 315 -22.34 -1.23 8.81
N GLY A 316 -22.67 -0.28 7.97
CA GLY A 316 -23.26 1.08 8.20
C GLY A 316 -22.97 1.90 9.45
N HIS A 317 -22.25 1.35 10.42
CA HIS A 317 -21.90 1.89 11.72
C HIS A 317 -20.46 1.54 12.09
N ALA A 318 -19.51 1.99 11.28
CA ALA A 318 -18.09 1.81 11.60
C ALA A 318 -17.76 2.55 12.91
N VAL A 319 -17.10 1.87 13.85
CA VAL A 319 -16.63 2.48 15.10
C VAL A 319 -15.61 3.56 14.82
N LEU A 320 -14.68 3.35 13.89
CA LEU A 320 -13.72 4.35 13.41
C LEU A 320 -14.17 4.86 12.04
N GLN A 321 -14.52 6.14 11.95
CA GLN A 321 -15.16 6.71 10.76
C GLN A 321 -14.21 7.58 9.93
N ARG A 322 -13.28 8.31 10.57
CA ARG A 322 -12.42 9.26 9.87
C ARG A 322 -11.18 9.61 10.68
N ILE A 323 -10.10 9.94 9.98
CA ILE A 323 -8.86 10.48 10.53
C ILE A 323 -8.48 11.74 9.76
N LEU A 324 -8.27 12.84 10.45
CA LEU A 324 -7.82 14.11 9.88
C LEU A 324 -6.43 14.47 10.41
N LEU A 325 -5.62 15.10 9.54
CA LEU A 325 -4.42 15.81 9.92
C LEU A 325 -4.80 17.27 10.24
N VAL A 326 -4.46 17.74 11.42
CA VAL A 326 -4.84 19.07 11.89
C VAL A 326 -3.59 19.85 12.30
N ASN A 327 -3.53 21.10 11.88
CA ASN A 327 -2.44 22.04 12.20
C ASN A 327 -2.56 22.62 13.60
#